data_6be415b9a37fd81d56d68e9deee6b14e
#
_entry.id   6be415b9a37fd81d56d68e9deee6b14e
#
_cell.length_a   1.000
_cell.length_b   1.000
_cell.length_c   1.000
_cell.angle_alpha   90.00
_cell.angle_beta   90.00
_cell.angle_gamma   90.00
#
_symmetry.space_group_name_H-M   'P 1'
#
loop_
_entity.id
_entity.type
_entity.pdbx_description
1 polymer ?
#
loop_
_entity_poly.entity_id
_entity_poly.type
_entity_poly.pdbx_seq_one_letter_code
_entity_poly.pdbx_strand_id
1 'polypeptide(L)'
;YVIRRILRRAVRYAYTFLGQKEAFLFKLIPVLVQEMGGAFPELSAQRELITKVMKEEEESFLRTLSNGINMLNTAIEAVKAEGKTVLDGTQAFRLFDTYGFPLDLTELICRESGISVDEKQFETEMQKQKERARNAAAVENGDWIEVRPGEQQFVGYDYTEYECHILRYRKVTQKKSSYYELVLDNTPFYGEMGGQVGDTGVLVNEDETINITDTKRENNQSIHIVKALPKNIEADFMACVDTDKRDASAANHTATHLIDYALKQVLGDHVEQKGSYVSADTLRFDFSHFQKVTDEELRQVERMVNDMIR
;
A
#
# COMPACT_ATOMS: atom_id res chain seq x y z
N TYR A 1 0.10 -0.91 -14.61
CA TYR A 1 -1.01 -1.88 -14.58
C TYR A 1 -1.39 -2.36 -15.99
N VAL A 2 -1.68 -1.44 -16.93
CA VAL A 2 -2.18 -1.78 -18.29
C VAL A 2 -1.17 -2.65 -19.07
N ILE A 3 0.08 -2.22 -19.16
CA ILE A 3 1.15 -2.95 -19.90
C ILE A 3 1.35 -4.36 -19.31
N ARG A 4 1.39 -4.48 -17.99
CA ARG A 4 1.50 -5.78 -17.31
C ARG A 4 0.34 -6.71 -17.66
N ARG A 5 -0.89 -6.18 -17.77
CA ARG A 5 -2.06 -6.96 -18.18
C ARG A 5 -1.96 -7.46 -19.62
N ILE A 6 -1.45 -6.61 -20.55
CA ILE A 6 -1.23 -6.97 -21.95
C ILE A 6 -0.17 -8.07 -22.05
N LEU A 7 0.97 -7.88 -21.35
CA LEU A 7 2.06 -8.87 -21.29
C LEU A 7 1.55 -10.23 -20.79
N ARG A 8 0.87 -10.26 -19.65
CA ARG A 8 0.31 -11.49 -19.08
C ARG A 8 -0.69 -12.17 -20.02
N ARG A 9 -1.49 -11.39 -20.76
CA ARG A 9 -2.39 -11.94 -21.77
C ARG A 9 -1.61 -12.61 -22.90
N ALA A 10 -0.56 -11.99 -23.40
CA ALA A 10 0.29 -12.56 -24.45
C ALA A 10 0.99 -13.84 -23.99
N VAL A 11 1.58 -13.84 -22.79
CA VAL A 11 2.21 -15.03 -22.17
C VAL A 11 1.21 -16.17 -22.03
N ARG A 12 0.00 -15.87 -21.56
CA ARG A 12 -1.09 -16.86 -21.45
C ARG A 12 -1.42 -17.52 -22.79
N TYR A 13 -1.62 -16.72 -23.84
CA TYR A 13 -1.91 -17.26 -25.18
C TYR A 13 -0.78 -18.13 -25.71
N ALA A 14 0.46 -17.69 -25.52
CA ALA A 14 1.62 -18.47 -25.93
C ALA A 14 1.72 -19.79 -25.15
N TYR A 15 1.48 -19.76 -23.85
CA TYR A 15 1.49 -20.96 -23.00
C TYR A 15 0.41 -21.96 -23.43
N THR A 16 -0.82 -21.49 -23.66
CA THR A 16 -2.01 -22.33 -23.93
C THR A 16 -2.01 -22.87 -25.37
N PHE A 17 -1.75 -22.02 -26.36
CA PHE A 17 -1.96 -22.35 -27.78
C PHE A 17 -0.70 -22.63 -28.55
N LEU A 18 0.45 -22.05 -28.14
CA LEU A 18 1.73 -22.24 -28.83
C LEU A 18 2.67 -23.20 -28.11
N GLY A 19 2.25 -23.74 -26.96
CA GLY A 19 3.06 -24.66 -26.16
C GLY A 19 4.31 -24.01 -25.52
N GLN A 20 4.38 -22.66 -25.51
CA GLN A 20 5.53 -21.92 -25.01
C GLN A 20 5.53 -21.92 -23.48
N LYS A 21 6.38 -22.72 -22.87
CA LYS A 21 6.42 -22.92 -21.40
C LYS A 21 7.45 -22.03 -20.68
N GLU A 22 8.34 -21.38 -21.44
CA GLU A 22 9.40 -20.51 -20.92
C GLU A 22 9.17 -19.06 -21.33
N ALA A 23 9.79 -18.12 -20.59
CA ALA A 23 9.77 -16.71 -20.93
C ALA A 23 10.42 -16.48 -22.30
N PHE A 24 9.77 -15.70 -23.16
CA PHE A 24 10.23 -15.48 -24.52
C PHE A 24 9.97 -14.06 -25.07
N LEU A 25 8.95 -13.36 -24.61
CA LEU A 25 8.58 -12.03 -25.12
C LEU A 25 9.71 -11.01 -24.91
N PHE A 26 10.46 -11.13 -23.82
CA PHE A 26 11.65 -10.29 -23.59
C PHE A 26 12.68 -10.38 -24.70
N LYS A 27 12.73 -11.51 -25.46
CA LYS A 27 13.62 -11.70 -26.62
C LYS A 27 13.24 -10.81 -27.80
N LEU A 28 12.03 -10.23 -27.80
CA LEU A 28 11.58 -9.30 -28.83
C LEU A 28 12.04 -7.84 -28.59
N ILE A 29 12.57 -7.53 -27.41
CA ILE A 29 13.05 -6.18 -27.07
C ILE A 29 14.11 -5.66 -28.03
N PRO A 30 15.14 -6.44 -28.46
CA PRO A 30 16.08 -5.97 -29.47
C PRO A 30 15.42 -5.51 -30.78
N VAL A 31 14.42 -6.27 -31.25
CA VAL A 31 13.67 -5.94 -32.46
C VAL A 31 12.84 -4.66 -32.24
N LEU A 32 12.17 -4.55 -31.10
CA LEU A 32 11.41 -3.33 -30.75
C LEU A 32 12.32 -2.09 -30.75
N VAL A 33 13.51 -2.18 -30.17
CA VAL A 33 14.50 -1.10 -30.15
C VAL A 33 14.96 -0.76 -31.56
N GLN A 34 15.18 -1.76 -32.40
CA GLN A 34 15.58 -1.55 -33.81
C GLN A 34 14.51 -0.81 -34.60
N GLU A 35 13.25 -1.21 -34.47
CA GLU A 35 12.14 -0.67 -35.26
C GLU A 35 11.62 0.68 -34.75
N MET A 36 11.64 0.88 -33.40
CA MET A 36 11.02 2.03 -32.77
C MET A 36 12.00 2.95 -32.03
N GLY A 37 13.23 2.53 -31.80
CA GLY A 37 14.22 3.30 -31.03
C GLY A 37 14.59 4.65 -31.63
N GLY A 38 14.43 4.83 -32.96
CA GLY A 38 14.62 6.13 -33.60
C GLY A 38 13.54 7.16 -33.24
N ALA A 39 12.29 6.71 -33.04
CA ALA A 39 11.18 7.57 -32.60
C ALA A 39 11.09 7.70 -31.06
N PHE A 40 11.58 6.70 -30.34
CA PHE A 40 11.53 6.60 -28.88
C PHE A 40 12.94 6.27 -28.34
N PRO A 41 13.84 7.26 -28.22
CA PRO A 41 15.24 7.05 -27.83
C PRO A 41 15.42 6.42 -26.45
N GLU A 42 14.44 6.60 -25.54
CA GLU A 42 14.40 5.96 -24.24
C GLU A 42 14.36 4.42 -24.31
N LEU A 43 13.84 3.83 -25.38
CA LEU A 43 13.86 2.38 -25.58
C LEU A 43 15.30 1.87 -25.72
N SER A 44 16.15 2.61 -26.45
CA SER A 44 17.57 2.29 -26.60
C SER A 44 18.34 2.51 -25.30
N ALA A 45 18.08 3.63 -24.61
CA ALA A 45 18.74 3.99 -23.37
C ALA A 45 18.42 3.01 -22.22
N GLN A 46 17.19 2.47 -22.18
CA GLN A 46 16.74 1.57 -21.11
C GLN A 46 16.60 0.11 -21.56
N ARG A 47 17.19 -0.28 -22.68
CA ARG A 47 17.02 -1.61 -23.27
C ARG A 47 17.27 -2.74 -22.28
N GLU A 48 18.36 -2.67 -21.51
CA GLU A 48 18.71 -3.72 -20.54
C GLU A 48 17.71 -3.81 -19.40
N LEU A 49 17.28 -2.66 -18.86
CA LEU A 49 16.27 -2.60 -17.81
C LEU A 49 14.94 -3.18 -18.28
N ILE A 50 14.46 -2.76 -19.46
CA ILE A 50 13.19 -3.25 -20.04
C ILE A 50 13.27 -4.77 -20.24
N THR A 51 14.40 -5.28 -20.76
CA THR A 51 14.60 -6.72 -20.97
C THR A 51 14.51 -7.50 -19.66
N LYS A 52 15.18 -7.03 -18.60
CA LYS A 52 15.15 -7.67 -17.27
C LYS A 52 13.76 -7.63 -16.66
N VAL A 53 13.10 -6.47 -16.66
CA VAL A 53 11.75 -6.31 -16.11
C VAL A 53 10.74 -7.20 -16.83
N MET A 54 10.77 -7.26 -18.17
CA MET A 54 9.88 -8.13 -18.94
C MET A 54 10.13 -9.60 -18.63
N LYS A 55 11.39 -10.02 -18.61
CA LYS A 55 11.74 -11.42 -18.32
C LYS A 55 11.24 -11.85 -16.94
N GLU A 56 11.50 -11.08 -15.91
CA GLU A 56 11.04 -11.37 -14.53
C GLU A 56 9.51 -11.40 -14.43
N GLU A 57 8.80 -10.50 -15.08
CA GLU A 57 7.32 -10.49 -15.10
C GLU A 57 6.78 -11.74 -15.81
N GLU A 58 7.38 -12.15 -16.93
CA GLU A 58 7.02 -13.37 -17.64
C GLU A 58 7.25 -14.62 -16.77
N GLU A 59 8.45 -14.77 -16.20
CA GLU A 59 8.80 -15.91 -15.35
C GLU A 59 7.93 -16.00 -14.10
N SER A 60 7.67 -14.85 -13.46
CA SER A 60 6.78 -14.78 -12.30
C SER A 60 5.36 -15.21 -12.65
N PHE A 61 4.85 -14.74 -13.80
CA PHE A 61 3.51 -15.08 -14.24
C PHE A 61 3.41 -16.54 -14.69
N LEU A 62 4.43 -17.08 -15.37
CA LEU A 62 4.48 -18.50 -15.76
C LEU A 62 4.45 -19.43 -14.54
N ARG A 63 5.15 -19.08 -13.46
CA ARG A 63 5.06 -19.84 -12.18
C ARG A 63 3.62 -19.81 -11.63
N THR A 64 2.97 -18.66 -11.60
CA THR A 64 1.59 -18.52 -11.17
C THR A 64 0.63 -19.33 -12.05
N LEU A 65 0.86 -19.26 -13.38
CA LEU A 65 0.04 -19.94 -14.38
C LEU A 65 0.14 -21.47 -14.23
N SER A 66 1.35 -21.99 -14.10
CA SER A 66 1.60 -23.44 -13.91
C SER A 66 0.94 -23.96 -12.63
N ASN A 67 1.12 -23.25 -11.50
CA ASN A 67 0.50 -23.62 -10.23
C ASN A 67 -1.02 -23.57 -10.30
N GLY A 68 -1.59 -22.51 -10.90
CA GLY A 68 -3.03 -22.37 -11.08
C GLY A 68 -3.64 -23.48 -11.94
N ILE A 69 -2.97 -23.86 -13.04
CA ILE A 69 -3.42 -24.98 -13.90
C ILE A 69 -3.40 -26.32 -13.13
N ASN A 70 -2.35 -26.60 -12.37
CA ASN A 70 -2.26 -27.83 -11.58
C ASN A 70 -3.40 -27.92 -10.54
N MET A 71 -3.66 -26.81 -9.84
CA MET A 71 -4.75 -26.74 -8.86
C MET A 71 -6.13 -26.88 -9.53
N LEU A 72 -6.33 -26.25 -10.68
CA LEU A 72 -7.57 -26.35 -11.44
C LEU A 72 -7.80 -27.77 -11.95
N ASN A 73 -6.78 -28.45 -12.47
CA ASN A 73 -6.87 -29.82 -12.91
C ASN A 73 -7.29 -30.74 -11.74
N THR A 74 -6.70 -30.58 -10.57
CA THR A 74 -7.08 -31.32 -9.37
C THR A 74 -8.54 -31.07 -8.99
N ALA A 75 -9.00 -29.82 -9.08
CA ALA A 75 -10.40 -29.47 -8.80
C ALA A 75 -11.37 -30.08 -9.85
N ILE A 76 -10.98 -30.07 -11.13
CA ILE A 76 -11.74 -30.69 -12.23
C ILE A 76 -11.89 -32.21 -12.01
N GLU A 77 -10.81 -32.88 -11.63
CA GLU A 77 -10.83 -34.31 -11.33
C GLU A 77 -11.78 -34.63 -10.16
N ALA A 78 -11.78 -33.82 -9.10
CA ALA A 78 -12.67 -33.97 -7.97
C ALA A 78 -14.15 -33.78 -8.39
N VAL A 79 -14.46 -32.76 -9.20
CA VAL A 79 -15.81 -32.51 -9.73
C VAL A 79 -16.31 -33.70 -10.57
N LYS A 80 -15.45 -34.27 -11.43
CA LYS A 80 -15.77 -35.46 -12.24
C LYS A 80 -16.00 -36.71 -11.40
N ALA A 81 -15.17 -36.92 -10.37
CA ALA A 81 -15.30 -38.04 -9.45
C ALA A 81 -16.65 -38.02 -8.68
N GLU A 82 -17.14 -36.82 -8.40
CA GLU A 82 -18.47 -36.62 -7.78
C GLU A 82 -19.65 -36.71 -8.79
N GLY A 83 -19.38 -36.94 -10.06
CA GLY A 83 -20.40 -36.97 -11.13
C GLY A 83 -21.01 -35.59 -11.44
N LYS A 84 -20.35 -34.51 -11.03
CA LYS A 84 -20.80 -33.13 -11.28
C LYS A 84 -20.20 -32.60 -12.60
N THR A 85 -20.88 -31.57 -13.14
CA THR A 85 -20.46 -30.90 -14.40
C THR A 85 -20.19 -29.41 -14.21
N VAL A 86 -20.21 -28.93 -12.96
CA VAL A 86 -20.04 -27.52 -12.63
C VAL A 86 -18.94 -27.38 -11.53
N LEU A 87 -17.93 -26.58 -11.80
CA LEU A 87 -16.94 -26.19 -10.80
C LEU A 87 -17.54 -25.09 -9.92
N ASP A 88 -17.42 -25.27 -8.62
CA ASP A 88 -17.87 -24.31 -7.60
C ASP A 88 -17.19 -22.94 -7.80
N GLY A 89 -17.98 -21.86 -7.84
CA GLY A 89 -17.48 -20.49 -8.04
C GLY A 89 -16.59 -19.99 -6.90
N THR A 90 -16.72 -20.56 -5.69
CA THR A 90 -15.78 -20.25 -4.58
C THR A 90 -14.38 -20.79 -4.87
N GLN A 91 -14.27 -21.96 -5.51
CA GLN A 91 -12.97 -22.50 -5.92
C GLN A 91 -12.35 -21.66 -7.04
N ALA A 92 -13.16 -21.26 -8.03
CA ALA A 92 -12.72 -20.35 -9.09
C ALA A 92 -12.28 -18.99 -8.52
N PHE A 93 -13.02 -18.44 -7.55
CA PHE A 93 -12.65 -17.20 -6.85
C PHE A 93 -11.34 -17.35 -6.06
N ARG A 94 -11.11 -18.46 -5.38
CA ARG A 94 -9.86 -18.72 -4.68
C ARG A 94 -8.62 -18.75 -5.62
N LEU A 95 -8.80 -19.36 -6.81
CA LEU A 95 -7.75 -19.36 -7.84
C LEU A 95 -7.44 -17.93 -8.31
N PHE A 96 -8.47 -17.11 -8.47
CA PHE A 96 -8.34 -15.71 -8.86
C PHE A 96 -7.71 -14.84 -7.74
N ASP A 97 -8.25 -14.88 -6.55
CA ASP A 97 -7.90 -13.98 -5.43
C ASP A 97 -6.51 -14.31 -4.83
N THR A 98 -6.27 -15.59 -4.58
CA THR A 98 -5.04 -16.04 -3.89
C THR A 98 -3.87 -16.24 -4.84
N TYR A 99 -4.13 -16.75 -6.04
CA TYR A 99 -3.09 -17.14 -6.99
C TYR A 99 -3.02 -16.23 -8.22
N GLY A 100 -3.91 -15.25 -8.34
CA GLY A 100 -3.96 -14.36 -9.50
C GLY A 100 -4.27 -15.08 -10.82
N PHE A 101 -4.91 -16.26 -10.75
CA PHE A 101 -5.25 -17.07 -11.92
C PHE A 101 -6.52 -16.52 -12.57
N PRO A 102 -6.49 -16.10 -13.83
CA PRO A 102 -7.62 -15.41 -14.44
C PRO A 102 -8.87 -16.30 -14.59
N LEU A 103 -10.07 -15.74 -14.35
CA LEU A 103 -11.34 -16.47 -14.48
C LEU A 103 -11.55 -17.00 -15.89
N ASP A 104 -11.30 -16.20 -16.92
CA ASP A 104 -11.46 -16.58 -18.33
C ASP A 104 -10.58 -17.78 -18.74
N LEU A 105 -9.46 -17.97 -18.08
CA LEU A 105 -8.62 -19.15 -18.26
C LEU A 105 -9.19 -20.37 -17.50
N THR A 106 -9.72 -20.15 -16.28
CA THR A 106 -10.43 -21.20 -15.53
C THR A 106 -11.59 -21.73 -16.35
N GLU A 107 -12.41 -20.86 -16.93
CA GLU A 107 -13.55 -21.22 -17.79
C GLU A 107 -13.12 -22.00 -19.04
N LEU A 108 -12.05 -21.57 -19.70
CA LEU A 108 -11.52 -22.23 -20.90
C LEU A 108 -11.11 -23.68 -20.58
N ILE A 109 -10.29 -23.90 -19.55
CA ILE A 109 -9.80 -25.23 -19.16
C ILE A 109 -10.93 -26.11 -18.66
N CYS A 110 -11.88 -25.55 -17.90
CA CYS A 110 -13.10 -26.28 -17.49
C CYS A 110 -13.91 -26.73 -18.70
N ARG A 111 -14.14 -25.85 -19.69
CA ARG A 111 -14.87 -26.15 -20.93
C ARG A 111 -14.21 -27.26 -21.75
N GLU A 112 -12.88 -27.24 -21.91
CA GLU A 112 -12.11 -28.29 -22.55
C GLU A 112 -12.26 -29.64 -21.84
N SER A 113 -12.54 -29.61 -20.54
CA SER A 113 -12.77 -30.79 -19.71
C SER A 113 -14.24 -31.21 -19.62
N GLY A 114 -15.15 -30.52 -20.33
CA GLY A 114 -16.60 -30.78 -20.30
C GLY A 114 -17.31 -30.28 -19.02
N ILE A 115 -16.70 -29.29 -18.32
CA ILE A 115 -17.20 -28.71 -17.07
C ILE A 115 -17.47 -27.22 -17.30
N SER A 116 -18.53 -26.68 -16.69
CA SER A 116 -18.78 -25.24 -16.60
C SER A 116 -18.31 -24.68 -15.24
N VAL A 117 -18.23 -23.36 -15.11
CA VAL A 117 -17.94 -22.67 -13.85
C VAL A 117 -19.21 -21.98 -13.35
N ASP A 118 -19.47 -22.00 -12.04
CA ASP A 118 -20.55 -21.20 -11.43
C ASP A 118 -20.09 -19.73 -11.31
N GLU A 119 -20.30 -18.98 -12.41
CA GLU A 119 -19.96 -17.56 -12.50
C GLU A 119 -20.75 -16.71 -11.49
N LYS A 120 -22.01 -17.05 -11.19
CA LYS A 120 -22.84 -16.30 -10.24
C LYS A 120 -22.27 -16.38 -8.83
N GLN A 121 -21.83 -17.57 -8.44
CA GLN A 121 -21.20 -17.75 -7.15
C GLN A 121 -19.82 -17.05 -7.10
N PHE A 122 -19.04 -17.09 -8.17
CA PHE A 122 -17.79 -16.33 -8.29
C PHE A 122 -18.03 -14.83 -8.12
N GLU A 123 -19.02 -14.26 -8.80
CA GLU A 123 -19.38 -12.83 -8.67
C GLU A 123 -19.82 -12.48 -7.25
N THR A 124 -20.57 -13.38 -6.59
CA THR A 124 -20.99 -13.22 -5.20
C THR A 124 -19.79 -13.12 -4.26
N GLU A 125 -18.79 -14.00 -4.40
CA GLU A 125 -17.56 -13.95 -3.59
C GLU A 125 -16.73 -12.70 -3.89
N MET A 126 -16.64 -12.28 -5.14
CA MET A 126 -16.01 -11.02 -5.55
C MET A 126 -16.70 -9.81 -4.90
N GLN A 127 -18.02 -9.80 -4.87
CA GLN A 127 -18.79 -8.73 -4.25
C GLN A 127 -18.57 -8.69 -2.72
N LYS A 128 -18.59 -9.86 -2.06
CA LYS A 128 -18.29 -9.97 -0.62
C LYS A 128 -16.89 -9.44 -0.27
N GLN A 129 -15.90 -9.69 -1.12
CA GLN A 129 -14.54 -9.14 -0.94
C GLN A 129 -14.54 -7.61 -1.03
N LYS A 130 -15.21 -7.05 -2.07
CA LYS A 130 -15.34 -5.60 -2.25
C LYS A 130 -16.07 -4.94 -1.07
N GLU A 131 -17.13 -5.57 -0.57
CA GLU A 131 -17.87 -5.07 0.59
C GLU A 131 -17.06 -5.13 1.87
N ARG A 132 -16.30 -6.22 2.10
CA ARG A 132 -15.37 -6.31 3.24
C ARG A 132 -14.33 -5.19 3.19
N ALA A 133 -13.75 -4.91 2.03
CA ALA A 133 -12.80 -3.82 1.84
C ALA A 133 -13.46 -2.44 2.10
N ARG A 134 -14.67 -2.18 1.59
CA ARG A 134 -15.43 -0.95 1.84
C ARG A 134 -15.83 -0.79 3.31
N ASN A 135 -16.36 -1.84 3.94
CA ASN A 135 -16.80 -1.82 5.32
C ASN A 135 -15.61 -1.70 6.32
N ALA A 136 -14.42 -2.11 5.91
CA ALA A 136 -13.21 -1.88 6.69
C ALA A 136 -12.87 -0.38 6.78
N ALA A 137 -13.23 0.40 5.77
CA ALA A 137 -12.93 1.82 5.62
C ALA A 137 -14.11 2.74 5.99
N ALA A 138 -15.30 2.22 6.36
CA ALA A 138 -16.45 3.06 6.67
C ALA A 138 -16.26 3.80 8.00
N VAL A 139 -16.13 5.12 7.90
CA VAL A 139 -16.06 6.08 9.00
C VAL A 139 -17.19 7.10 8.79
N GLU A 140 -18.03 7.29 9.79
CA GLU A 140 -19.06 8.32 9.79
C GLU A 140 -18.53 9.54 10.56
N ASN A 141 -18.28 10.62 9.83
CA ASN A 141 -17.88 11.89 10.40
C ASN A 141 -19.15 12.70 10.73
N GLY A 142 -19.26 13.15 11.98
CA GLY A 142 -20.24 14.16 12.36
C GLY A 142 -19.89 15.54 11.79
N ASP A 143 -20.81 16.48 11.89
CA ASP A 143 -20.58 17.86 11.52
C ASP A 143 -19.61 18.55 12.49
N TRP A 144 -18.84 19.52 11.98
CA TRP A 144 -17.99 20.35 12.81
C TRP A 144 -18.84 21.30 13.68
N ILE A 145 -18.52 21.30 14.96
CA ILE A 145 -19.10 22.22 15.94
C ILE A 145 -18.04 23.27 16.25
N GLU A 146 -18.32 24.51 15.88
CA GLU A 146 -17.45 25.67 16.15
C GLU A 146 -17.52 26.05 17.63
N VAL A 147 -16.36 26.22 18.26
CA VAL A 147 -16.19 26.70 19.64
C VAL A 147 -15.82 28.17 19.61
N ARG A 148 -14.85 28.52 18.77
CA ARG A 148 -14.44 29.93 18.55
C ARG A 148 -13.94 30.11 17.11
N PRO A 149 -14.11 31.34 16.56
CA PRO A 149 -13.54 31.61 15.23
C PRO A 149 -12.03 31.71 15.29
N GLY A 150 -11.36 31.30 14.21
CA GLY A 150 -9.91 31.41 14.09
C GLY A 150 -9.36 30.50 12.99
N GLU A 151 -8.07 30.65 12.73
CA GLU A 151 -7.31 29.82 11.81
C GLU A 151 -6.22 29.08 12.58
N GLN A 152 -5.89 27.86 12.12
CA GLN A 152 -4.84 27.06 12.74
C GLN A 152 -3.48 27.51 12.25
N GLN A 153 -2.54 27.69 13.18
CA GLN A 153 -1.11 27.85 12.94
C GLN A 153 -0.34 26.62 13.43
N PHE A 154 0.50 26.05 12.57
CA PHE A 154 1.43 25.01 12.96
C PHE A 154 2.74 25.64 13.46
N VAL A 155 3.10 25.32 14.70
CA VAL A 155 4.31 25.84 15.39
C VAL A 155 5.33 24.74 15.73
N GLY A 156 5.05 23.49 15.32
CA GLY A 156 5.78 22.30 15.75
C GLY A 156 7.15 22.10 15.13
N TYR A 157 7.65 23.01 14.28
CA TYR A 157 9.05 23.03 13.88
C TYR A 157 9.96 23.70 14.92
N ASP A 158 9.39 24.63 15.71
CA ASP A 158 10.15 25.43 16.67
C ASP A 158 9.84 25.04 18.12
N TYR A 159 8.61 24.50 18.35
CA TYR A 159 8.10 24.22 19.68
C TYR A 159 7.52 22.81 19.79
N THR A 160 7.76 22.15 20.93
CA THR A 160 7.13 20.88 21.31
C THR A 160 6.02 21.07 22.36
N GLU A 161 5.97 22.28 22.94
CA GLU A 161 4.92 22.73 23.86
C GLU A 161 4.45 24.12 23.45
N TYR A 162 3.13 24.34 23.43
CA TYR A 162 2.59 25.66 23.06
C TYR A 162 1.20 25.85 23.64
N GLU A 163 0.88 27.10 24.04
CA GLU A 163 -0.46 27.49 24.47
C GLU A 163 -1.46 27.41 23.29
N CYS A 164 -2.62 26.83 23.52
CA CYS A 164 -3.60 26.63 22.49
C CYS A 164 -5.06 26.67 23.00
N HIS A 165 -5.95 26.88 22.06
CA HIS A 165 -7.41 26.83 22.26
C HIS A 165 -8.04 25.92 21.21
N ILE A 166 -9.17 25.31 21.56
CA ILE A 166 -9.94 24.49 20.63
C ILE A 166 -10.81 25.44 19.79
N LEU A 167 -10.59 25.43 18.46
CA LEU A 167 -11.39 26.19 17.51
C LEU A 167 -12.71 25.49 17.20
N ARG A 168 -12.65 24.19 16.96
CA ARG A 168 -13.79 23.35 16.61
C ARG A 168 -13.52 21.89 16.88
N TYR A 169 -14.59 21.11 16.94
CA TYR A 169 -14.51 19.67 17.12
C TYR A 169 -15.63 18.97 16.35
N ARG A 170 -15.44 17.67 16.08
CA ARG A 170 -16.50 16.78 15.59
C ARG A 170 -16.40 15.41 16.25
N LYS A 171 -17.55 14.72 16.32
CA LYS A 171 -17.61 13.32 16.74
C LYS A 171 -17.45 12.44 15.51
N VAL A 172 -16.61 11.43 15.63
CA VAL A 172 -16.40 10.41 14.58
C VAL A 172 -16.82 9.07 15.13
N THR A 173 -17.63 8.36 14.35
CA THR A 173 -18.09 7.00 14.70
C THR A 173 -17.51 6.01 13.71
N GLN A 174 -16.78 5.02 14.23
CA GLN A 174 -16.20 3.95 13.44
C GLN A 174 -16.64 2.59 14.01
N LYS A 175 -17.54 1.88 13.31
CA LYS A 175 -18.09 0.58 13.74
C LYS A 175 -18.74 0.64 15.13
N LYS A 176 -18.02 0.21 16.17
CA LYS A 176 -18.49 0.12 17.56
C LYS A 176 -17.81 1.12 18.50
N SER A 177 -16.91 1.95 18.00
CA SER A 177 -16.18 2.95 18.78
C SER A 177 -16.47 4.36 18.27
N SER A 178 -16.39 5.34 19.15
CA SER A 178 -16.44 6.74 18.79
C SER A 178 -15.26 7.47 19.42
N TYR A 179 -14.79 8.50 18.75
CA TYR A 179 -13.76 9.41 19.20
C TYR A 179 -14.11 10.83 18.75
N TYR A 180 -13.33 11.79 19.17
CA TYR A 180 -13.48 13.18 18.75
C TYR A 180 -12.25 13.65 18.02
N GLU A 181 -12.47 14.51 17.06
CA GLU A 181 -11.46 15.23 16.32
C GLU A 181 -11.51 16.70 16.72
N LEU A 182 -10.36 17.27 17.04
CA LEU A 182 -10.19 18.65 17.47
C LEU A 182 -9.31 19.41 16.49
N VAL A 183 -9.64 20.67 16.25
CA VAL A 183 -8.77 21.64 15.57
C VAL A 183 -8.36 22.69 16.59
N LEU A 184 -7.06 22.91 16.76
CA LEU A 184 -6.48 23.92 17.65
C LEU A 184 -6.11 25.16 16.86
N ASP A 185 -6.07 26.33 17.50
CA ASP A 185 -5.57 27.58 16.90
C ASP A 185 -4.05 27.52 16.68
N ASN A 186 -3.30 27.12 17.70
CA ASN A 186 -1.86 26.85 17.59
C ASN A 186 -1.61 25.39 17.89
N THR A 187 -0.78 24.73 17.08
CA THR A 187 -0.48 23.34 17.32
C THR A 187 1.00 23.02 17.10
N PRO A 188 1.66 22.43 18.11
CA PRO A 188 2.98 21.84 17.95
C PRO A 188 2.95 20.41 17.36
N PHE A 189 1.75 19.80 17.24
CA PHE A 189 1.60 18.42 16.78
C PHE A 189 1.75 18.29 15.27
N TYR A 190 2.71 17.48 14.83
CA TYR A 190 2.90 17.13 13.43
C TYR A 190 1.78 16.20 12.97
N GLY A 191 1.03 16.61 11.96
CA GLY A 191 0.01 15.77 11.33
C GLY A 191 0.63 14.76 10.37
N GLU A 192 0.07 13.55 10.31
CA GLU A 192 0.51 12.49 9.41
C GLU A 192 0.79 13.00 7.99
N MET A 193 2.05 12.90 7.55
CA MET A 193 2.48 13.37 6.24
C MET A 193 3.79 12.70 5.83
N GLY A 194 3.98 12.46 4.52
CA GLY A 194 5.23 11.90 3.99
C GLY A 194 5.53 10.48 4.47
N GLY A 195 4.50 9.73 4.89
CA GLY A 195 4.66 8.40 5.46
C GLY A 195 4.98 8.38 6.95
N GLN A 196 5.30 9.53 7.57
CA GLN A 196 5.48 9.63 9.01
C GLN A 196 4.12 9.72 9.70
N VAL A 197 3.93 8.92 10.74
CA VAL A 197 2.73 8.96 11.60
C VAL A 197 2.57 10.31 12.28
N GLY A 198 1.35 10.65 12.63
CA GLY A 198 1.06 11.86 13.41
C GLY A 198 1.58 11.76 14.84
N ASP A 199 1.84 12.91 15.43
CA ASP A 199 2.26 12.99 16.81
C ASP A 199 1.18 12.57 17.78
N THR A 200 1.64 12.09 18.91
CA THR A 200 0.85 11.86 20.12
C THR A 200 1.31 12.79 21.24
N GLY A 201 0.49 12.94 22.26
CA GLY A 201 0.82 13.74 23.43
C GLY A 201 -0.40 14.10 24.23
N VAL A 202 -0.42 15.29 24.82
CA VAL A 202 -1.50 15.71 25.71
C VAL A 202 -1.86 17.19 25.53
N LEU A 203 -3.13 17.52 25.84
CA LEU A 203 -3.56 18.86 26.18
C LEU A 203 -3.72 18.92 27.70
N VAL A 204 -3.07 19.87 28.34
CA VAL A 204 -3.07 20.01 29.82
C VAL A 204 -3.55 21.38 30.23
N ASN A 205 -4.38 21.44 31.25
CA ASN A 205 -4.67 22.65 32.03
C ASN A 205 -4.66 22.33 33.53
N GLU A 206 -5.04 23.29 34.38
CA GLU A 206 -5.05 23.11 35.85
C GLU A 206 -6.00 21.99 36.31
N ASP A 207 -7.06 21.70 35.55
CA ASP A 207 -8.16 20.82 35.97
C ASP A 207 -8.07 19.41 35.38
N GLU A 208 -7.43 19.24 34.19
CA GLU A 208 -7.45 17.97 33.46
C GLU A 208 -6.32 17.81 32.44
N THR A 209 -6.11 16.57 32.06
CA THR A 209 -5.21 16.17 30.98
C THR A 209 -5.96 15.33 29.96
N ILE A 210 -5.95 15.76 28.69
CA ILE A 210 -6.58 15.08 27.58
C ILE A 210 -5.52 14.46 26.69
N ASN A 211 -5.56 13.13 26.50
CA ASN A 211 -4.63 12.44 25.64
C ASN A 211 -4.97 12.61 24.17
N ILE A 212 -4.03 13.13 23.39
CA ILE A 212 -4.03 13.10 21.92
C ILE A 212 -3.39 11.77 21.50
N THR A 213 -4.21 10.91 20.90
CA THR A 213 -3.81 9.54 20.55
C THR A 213 -3.23 9.44 19.15
N ASP A 214 -3.47 10.44 18.30
CA ASP A 214 -2.97 10.54 16.92
C ASP A 214 -3.22 11.98 16.40
N THR A 215 -2.45 12.40 15.40
CA THR A 215 -2.66 13.67 14.70
C THR A 215 -2.66 13.43 13.19
N LYS A 216 -3.81 13.63 12.56
CA LYS A 216 -3.99 13.50 11.11
C LYS A 216 -3.83 14.84 10.40
N ARG A 217 -3.64 14.78 9.10
CA ARG A 217 -3.65 15.97 8.25
C ARG A 217 -4.83 15.93 7.29
N GLU A 218 -5.70 16.93 7.36
CA GLU A 218 -6.84 17.09 6.47
C GLU A 218 -6.90 18.55 6.00
N ASN A 219 -6.95 18.80 4.68
CA ASN A 219 -7.03 20.14 4.10
C ASN A 219 -5.99 21.14 4.65
N ASN A 220 -4.73 20.70 4.78
CA ASN A 220 -3.63 21.47 5.38
C ASN A 220 -3.76 21.80 6.88
N GLN A 221 -4.73 21.20 7.58
CA GLN A 221 -4.89 21.35 9.02
C GLN A 221 -4.47 20.08 9.75
N SER A 222 -3.89 20.23 10.94
CA SER A 222 -3.64 19.14 11.88
C SER A 222 -4.92 18.86 12.65
N ILE A 223 -5.40 17.63 12.58
CA ILE A 223 -6.61 17.15 13.26
C ILE A 223 -6.18 16.23 14.40
N HIS A 224 -6.46 16.63 15.63
CA HIS A 224 -6.05 15.93 16.84
C HIS A 224 -7.13 14.95 17.28
N ILE A 225 -6.77 13.68 17.48
CA ILE A 225 -7.71 12.62 17.85
C ILE A 225 -7.67 12.40 19.36
N VAL A 226 -8.85 12.54 19.98
CA VAL A 226 -9.02 12.32 21.43
C VAL A 226 -10.19 11.36 21.68
N LYS A 227 -10.12 10.58 22.77
CA LYS A 227 -11.19 9.64 23.15
C LYS A 227 -12.40 10.33 23.76
N ALA A 228 -12.19 11.44 24.43
CA ALA A 228 -13.22 12.23 25.10
C ALA A 228 -12.93 13.72 24.97
N LEU A 229 -13.97 14.54 24.97
CA LEU A 229 -13.82 15.99 25.02
C LEU A 229 -13.43 16.43 26.44
N PRO A 230 -12.73 17.58 26.58
CA PRO A 230 -12.49 18.19 27.87
C PRO A 230 -13.81 18.59 28.55
N LYS A 231 -13.78 18.73 29.88
CA LYS A 231 -14.95 19.19 30.66
C LYS A 231 -15.35 20.62 30.30
N ASN A 232 -14.34 21.46 30.09
CA ASN A 232 -14.52 22.82 29.59
C ASN A 232 -13.79 22.95 28.24
N ILE A 233 -14.56 22.94 27.16
CA ILE A 233 -14.02 23.01 25.77
C ILE A 233 -13.50 24.42 25.42
N GLU A 234 -13.92 25.45 26.17
CA GLU A 234 -13.50 26.83 25.94
C GLU A 234 -12.25 27.21 26.76
N ALA A 235 -11.73 26.29 27.59
CA ALA A 235 -10.54 26.51 28.40
C ALA A 235 -9.28 26.70 27.55
N ASP A 236 -8.30 27.34 28.17
CA ASP A 236 -6.93 27.43 27.63
C ASP A 236 -6.20 26.12 27.97
N PHE A 237 -5.39 25.63 27.04
CA PHE A 237 -4.60 24.42 27.20
C PHE A 237 -3.13 24.65 26.83
N MET A 238 -2.26 23.93 27.48
CA MET A 238 -0.90 23.70 27.00
C MET A 238 -0.89 22.40 26.17
N ALA A 239 -0.57 22.51 24.90
CA ALA A 239 -0.39 21.39 23.98
C ALA A 239 1.05 20.88 24.12
N CYS A 240 1.23 19.65 24.58
CA CYS A 240 2.55 19.04 24.83
C CYS A 240 2.70 17.78 23.99
N VAL A 241 3.70 17.76 23.09
CA VAL A 241 4.02 16.62 22.23
C VAL A 241 4.81 15.58 23.01
N ASP A 242 4.59 14.31 22.73
CA ASP A 242 5.44 13.20 23.18
C ASP A 242 6.77 13.29 22.41
N THR A 243 7.75 13.97 23.01
CA THR A 243 9.03 14.28 22.38
C THR A 243 9.85 13.04 22.08
N ASP A 244 9.80 12.03 22.94
CA ASP A 244 10.55 10.78 22.75
C ASP A 244 10.09 10.08 21.48
N LYS A 245 8.78 10.02 21.25
CA LYS A 245 8.23 9.44 20.02
C LYS A 245 8.48 10.32 18.78
N ARG A 246 8.39 11.64 18.93
CA ARG A 246 8.66 12.59 17.84
C ARG A 246 10.11 12.42 17.37
N ASP A 247 11.08 12.42 18.29
CA ASP A 247 12.51 12.31 17.98
C ASP A 247 12.85 10.97 17.36
N ALA A 248 12.32 9.88 17.91
CA ALA A 248 12.49 8.55 17.32
C ALA A 248 11.88 8.45 15.90
N SER A 249 10.68 9.03 15.68
CA SER A 249 10.05 9.07 14.35
C SER A 249 10.88 9.93 13.36
N ALA A 250 11.41 11.06 13.80
CA ALA A 250 12.28 11.93 12.99
C ALA A 250 13.59 11.23 12.60
N ALA A 251 14.20 10.48 13.54
CA ALA A 251 15.38 9.66 13.27
C ALA A 251 15.07 8.56 12.22
N ASN A 252 13.94 7.85 12.38
CA ASN A 252 13.51 6.84 11.41
C ASN A 252 13.13 7.45 10.05
N HIS A 253 12.60 8.67 10.02
CA HIS A 253 12.35 9.39 8.76
C HIS A 253 13.67 9.70 8.03
N THR A 254 14.67 10.17 8.76
CA THR A 254 16.01 10.39 8.21
C THR A 254 16.61 9.07 7.69
N ALA A 255 16.51 7.99 8.48
CA ALA A 255 16.96 6.67 8.07
C ALA A 255 16.27 6.18 6.78
N THR A 256 14.99 6.53 6.57
CA THR A 256 14.26 6.22 5.34
C THR A 256 14.92 6.86 4.11
N HIS A 257 15.36 8.11 4.19
CA HIS A 257 16.10 8.77 3.10
C HIS A 257 17.47 8.14 2.86
N LEU A 258 18.17 7.74 3.93
CA LEU A 258 19.46 7.05 3.81
C LEU A 258 19.30 5.69 3.14
N ILE A 259 18.21 4.96 3.45
CA ILE A 259 17.88 3.68 2.82
C ILE A 259 17.56 3.88 1.33
N ASP A 260 16.77 4.89 0.95
CA ASP A 260 16.49 5.19 -0.47
C ASP A 260 17.78 5.44 -1.24
N TYR A 261 18.66 6.26 -0.69
CA TYR A 261 19.98 6.54 -1.27
C TYR A 261 20.82 5.25 -1.41
N ALA A 262 20.95 4.47 -0.35
CA ALA A 262 21.74 3.24 -0.35
C ALA A 262 21.19 2.20 -1.33
N LEU A 263 19.87 2.03 -1.41
CA LEU A 263 19.22 1.14 -2.37
C LEU A 263 19.53 1.56 -3.81
N LYS A 264 19.50 2.86 -4.14
CA LYS A 264 19.87 3.35 -5.48
C LYS A 264 21.34 3.09 -5.79
N GLN A 265 22.24 3.25 -4.82
CA GLN A 265 23.66 2.96 -5.03
C GLN A 265 23.96 1.48 -5.27
N VAL A 266 23.25 0.59 -4.57
CA VAL A 266 23.47 -0.87 -4.63
C VAL A 266 22.70 -1.53 -5.77
N LEU A 267 21.44 -1.14 -5.98
CA LEU A 267 20.55 -1.79 -6.94
C LEU A 267 20.42 -1.03 -8.27
N GLY A 268 20.72 0.27 -8.28
CA GLY A 268 20.67 1.14 -9.44
C GLY A 268 19.56 2.19 -9.41
N ASP A 269 19.66 3.17 -10.32
CA ASP A 269 18.80 4.36 -10.39
C ASP A 269 17.33 4.08 -10.71
N HIS A 270 16.98 2.86 -11.13
CA HIS A 270 15.58 2.45 -11.36
C HIS A 270 14.80 2.25 -10.06
N VAL A 271 15.46 2.23 -8.92
CA VAL A 271 14.80 2.17 -7.62
C VAL A 271 14.05 3.47 -7.37
N GLU A 272 12.74 3.37 -7.22
CA GLU A 272 11.85 4.48 -6.90
C GLU A 272 10.99 4.13 -5.71
N GLN A 273 10.82 5.06 -4.79
CA GLN A 273 9.88 4.92 -3.69
C GLN A 273 8.46 4.75 -4.20
N LYS A 274 7.75 3.77 -3.70
CA LYS A 274 6.32 3.52 -3.98
C LYS A 274 5.44 3.76 -2.76
N GLY A 275 6.00 3.72 -1.57
CA GLY A 275 5.35 4.02 -0.32
C GLY A 275 6.35 4.03 0.82
N SER A 276 5.95 4.63 1.94
CA SER A 276 6.68 4.57 3.20
C SER A 276 5.72 4.59 4.38
N TYR A 277 6.19 4.05 5.48
CA TYR A 277 5.56 4.17 6.79
C TYR A 277 6.67 4.37 7.81
N VAL A 278 6.56 5.41 8.62
CA VAL A 278 7.59 5.80 9.59
C VAL A 278 6.93 6.07 10.94
N SER A 279 7.33 5.35 11.95
CA SER A 279 6.92 5.52 13.34
C SER A 279 8.13 5.55 14.26
N ALA A 280 7.91 5.75 15.56
CA ALA A 280 8.97 5.70 16.54
C ALA A 280 9.67 4.33 16.62
N ASP A 281 8.92 3.25 16.42
CA ASP A 281 9.41 1.87 16.60
C ASP A 281 9.95 1.25 15.30
N THR A 282 9.36 1.62 14.15
CA THR A 282 9.64 0.96 12.87
C THR A 282 9.52 1.91 11.69
N LEU A 283 10.25 1.60 10.63
CA LEU A 283 10.05 2.16 9.31
C LEU A 283 9.78 1.04 8.29
N ARG A 284 8.98 1.34 7.27
CA ARG A 284 8.80 0.51 6.08
C ARG A 284 9.05 1.38 4.86
N PHE A 285 9.84 0.87 3.94
CA PHE A 285 10.12 1.51 2.68
C PHE A 285 9.76 0.58 1.53
N ASP A 286 8.73 0.93 0.77
CA ASP A 286 8.25 0.18 -0.38
C ASP A 286 8.85 0.79 -1.65
N PHE A 287 9.53 -0.01 -2.45
CA PHE A 287 10.24 0.47 -3.63
C PHE A 287 10.05 -0.44 -4.84
N SER A 288 10.29 0.12 -6.04
CA SER A 288 10.29 -0.65 -7.27
C SER A 288 11.62 -1.35 -7.48
N HIS A 289 11.57 -2.65 -7.67
CA HIS A 289 12.70 -3.45 -8.14
C HIS A 289 12.16 -4.65 -8.93
N PHE A 290 12.90 -5.12 -9.92
CA PHE A 290 12.43 -6.14 -10.85
C PHE A 290 12.72 -7.57 -10.39
N GLN A 291 13.61 -7.75 -9.41
CA GLN A 291 13.99 -9.06 -8.87
C GLN A 291 14.02 -9.05 -7.34
N LYS A 292 14.15 -10.23 -6.73
CA LYS A 292 14.37 -10.33 -5.29
C LYS A 292 15.75 -9.76 -4.94
N VAL A 293 15.79 -8.85 -3.97
CA VAL A 293 17.06 -8.34 -3.42
C VAL A 293 17.78 -9.50 -2.73
N THR A 294 19.06 -9.66 -3.02
CA THR A 294 19.90 -10.73 -2.44
C THR A 294 20.35 -10.36 -1.03
N ASP A 295 20.71 -11.36 -0.25
CA ASP A 295 21.23 -11.14 1.11
C ASP A 295 22.54 -10.34 1.13
N GLU A 296 23.35 -10.44 0.07
CA GLU A 296 24.59 -9.65 -0.06
C GLU A 296 24.28 -8.18 -0.37
N GLU A 297 23.34 -7.90 -1.27
CA GLU A 297 22.88 -6.54 -1.55
C GLU A 297 22.26 -5.90 -0.30
N LEU A 298 21.45 -6.65 0.47
CA LEU A 298 20.90 -6.16 1.74
C LEU A 298 22.00 -5.82 2.75
N ARG A 299 23.03 -6.64 2.89
CA ARG A 299 24.18 -6.35 3.76
C ARG A 299 24.97 -5.13 3.31
N GLN A 300 25.05 -4.88 2.00
CA GLN A 300 25.72 -3.67 1.47
C GLN A 300 24.89 -2.42 1.80
N VAL A 301 23.59 -2.45 1.60
CA VAL A 301 22.66 -1.38 1.99
C VAL A 301 22.77 -1.10 3.49
N GLU A 302 22.69 -2.15 4.33
CA GLU A 302 22.78 -2.03 5.79
C GLU A 302 24.11 -1.38 6.23
N ARG A 303 25.24 -1.82 5.68
CA ARG A 303 26.56 -1.23 5.99
C ARG A 303 26.61 0.24 5.59
N MET A 304 26.18 0.56 4.36
CA MET A 304 26.19 1.92 3.85
C MET A 304 25.34 2.86 4.71
N VAL A 305 24.14 2.43 5.11
CA VAL A 305 23.25 3.23 5.98
C VAL A 305 23.91 3.43 7.36
N ASN A 306 24.44 2.38 7.97
CA ASN A 306 25.11 2.46 9.27
C ASN A 306 26.38 3.35 9.25
N ASP A 307 27.12 3.33 8.14
CA ASP A 307 28.32 4.19 7.98
C ASP A 307 27.95 5.66 7.80
N MET A 308 26.78 5.96 7.24
CA MET A 308 26.28 7.34 7.12
C MET A 308 25.68 7.88 8.44
N ILE A 309 25.21 7.00 9.33
CA ILE A 309 24.66 7.39 10.65
C ILE A 309 25.79 7.69 11.66
N ARG A 310 26.93 7.06 11.55
CA ARG A 310 28.10 7.21 12.45
C ARG A 310 28.95 8.41 12.12
#